data_c922e21c68c9f44d358477c39d4ad9ed
#
_entry.id   c922e21c68c9f44d358477c39d4ad9ed
#
_cell.length_a   1.000
_cell.length_b   1.000
_cell.length_c   1.000
_cell.angle_alpha   90.00
_cell.angle_beta   90.00
_cell.angle_gamma   90.00
#
_symmetry.space_group_name_H-M   'P 1'
#
loop_
_entity.id
_entity.type
_entity.pdbx_description
1 polymer ?
#
loop_
_entity_poly.entity_id
_entity_poly.type
_entity_poly.pdbx_seq_one_letter_code
_entity_poly.pdbx_strand_id
1 'polypeptide(L)'
;NLRVPPTMDTREAEEKLIAHLQNHRPWNAQVECEPLGTGEPYMADTSGSAHVKMQQALAAAYGVQADEVALSADGGSIPLCAALKAAHPTTQLVLFGVEEPICGIHGPNESVDPTEITAIATAEALFLANFR
;
A
#
# COMPACT_ATOMS: atom_id res chain seq x y z
N ASN A 1 2.81 -14.45 -8.79
CA ASN A 1 2.52 -13.62 -7.64
C ASN A 1 1.00 -13.44 -7.53
N LEU A 2 0.44 -13.66 -6.34
CA LEU A 2 -0.98 -13.48 -6.04
C LEU A 2 -1.09 -12.44 -4.91
N ARG A 3 -1.95 -11.43 -5.10
CA ARG A 3 -2.30 -10.46 -4.07
C ARG A 3 -3.72 -10.71 -3.62
N VAL A 4 -3.93 -10.83 -2.32
CA VAL A 4 -5.21 -11.18 -1.73
C VAL A 4 -5.80 -9.99 -0.94
N PRO A 5 -7.14 -9.84 -0.90
CA PRO A 5 -7.77 -8.80 -0.10
C PRO A 5 -7.60 -9.08 1.41
N PRO A 6 -7.74 -8.06 2.27
CA PRO A 6 -7.54 -8.18 3.72
C PRO A 6 -8.45 -9.20 4.44
N THR A 7 -9.52 -9.63 3.78
CA THR A 7 -10.48 -10.60 4.33
C THR A 7 -10.18 -12.05 3.97
N MET A 8 -9.10 -12.30 3.23
CA MET A 8 -8.74 -13.63 2.75
C MET A 8 -7.53 -14.17 3.51
N ASP A 9 -7.59 -15.44 3.89
CA ASP A 9 -6.44 -16.16 4.44
C ASP A 9 -5.40 -16.41 3.33
N THR A 10 -4.18 -15.94 3.56
CA THR A 10 -3.10 -15.98 2.56
C THR A 10 -2.63 -17.39 2.27
N ARG A 11 -2.61 -18.27 3.27
CA ARG A 11 -2.18 -19.67 3.11
C ARG A 11 -3.22 -20.47 2.34
N GLU A 12 -4.50 -20.28 2.68
CA GLU A 12 -5.59 -20.91 1.93
C GLU A 12 -5.59 -20.48 0.46
N ALA A 13 -5.31 -19.21 0.19
CA ALA A 13 -5.19 -18.69 -1.18
C ALA A 13 -4.00 -19.30 -1.92
N GLU A 14 -2.85 -19.45 -1.28
CA GLU A 14 -1.66 -20.10 -1.83
C GLU A 14 -1.94 -21.57 -2.17
N GLU A 15 -2.50 -22.33 -1.24
CA GLU A 15 -2.85 -23.75 -1.46
C GLU A 15 -3.80 -23.92 -2.64
N LYS A 16 -4.83 -23.07 -2.72
CA LYS A 16 -5.79 -23.09 -3.84
C LYS A 16 -5.13 -22.75 -5.18
N LEU A 17 -4.22 -21.78 -5.20
CA LEU A 17 -3.48 -21.41 -6.40
C LEU A 17 -2.60 -22.56 -6.86
N ILE A 18 -1.82 -23.17 -5.97
CA ILE A 18 -0.95 -24.30 -6.27
C ILE A 18 -1.78 -25.48 -6.80
N ALA A 19 -2.87 -25.83 -6.11
CA ALA A 19 -3.77 -26.89 -6.54
C ALA A 19 -4.37 -26.60 -7.92
N HIS A 20 -4.76 -25.36 -8.19
CA HIS A 20 -5.25 -24.97 -9.50
C HIS A 20 -4.21 -25.18 -10.61
N LEU A 21 -2.99 -24.70 -10.40
CA LEU A 21 -1.90 -24.81 -11.37
C LEU A 21 -1.53 -26.28 -11.63
N GLN A 22 -1.50 -27.12 -10.60
CA GLN A 22 -1.20 -28.53 -10.71
C GLN A 22 -2.30 -29.35 -11.39
N ASN A 23 -3.56 -28.97 -11.21
CA ASN A 23 -4.71 -29.67 -11.78
C ASN A 23 -5.04 -29.24 -13.23
N HIS A 24 -4.61 -28.06 -13.66
CA HIS A 24 -4.94 -27.50 -14.97
C HIS A 24 -3.72 -27.40 -15.89
N ARG A 25 -2.91 -28.44 -15.89
CA ARG A 25 -1.69 -28.53 -16.72
C ARG A 25 -2.05 -28.84 -18.16
N PRO A 26 -1.76 -27.97 -19.13
CA PRO A 26 -1.96 -28.27 -20.54
C PRO A 26 -0.90 -29.28 -21.02
N TRP A 27 -1.26 -30.11 -22.00
CA TRP A 27 -0.36 -31.04 -22.69
C TRP A 27 0.46 -31.96 -21.79
N ASN A 28 -0.07 -32.35 -20.62
CA ASN A 28 0.66 -33.15 -19.63
C ASN A 28 1.99 -32.52 -19.16
N ALA A 29 2.11 -31.21 -19.23
CA ALA A 29 3.27 -30.51 -18.71
C ALA A 29 3.52 -30.87 -17.24
N GLN A 30 4.76 -31.05 -16.87
CA GLN A 30 5.14 -31.16 -15.45
C GLN A 30 5.22 -29.77 -14.86
N VAL A 31 4.42 -29.52 -13.82
CA VAL A 31 4.39 -28.25 -13.09
C VAL A 31 4.81 -28.51 -11.65
N GLU A 32 5.91 -27.92 -11.27
CA GLU A 32 6.40 -27.88 -9.91
C GLU A 32 6.16 -26.46 -9.37
N CYS A 33 5.57 -26.36 -8.19
CA CYS A 33 5.29 -25.09 -7.53
C CYS A 33 6.06 -25.04 -6.22
N GLU A 34 6.94 -24.07 -6.10
CA GLU A 34 7.70 -23.81 -4.89
C GLU A 34 7.25 -22.48 -4.28
N PRO A 35 6.63 -22.49 -3.06
CA PRO A 35 6.28 -21.28 -2.37
C PRO A 35 7.52 -20.49 -1.95
N LEU A 36 7.59 -19.23 -2.33
CA LEU A 36 8.70 -18.34 -1.96
C LEU A 36 8.44 -17.58 -0.65
N GLY A 37 7.19 -17.43 -0.29
CA GLY A 37 6.77 -16.78 0.94
C GLY A 37 5.40 -16.13 0.83
N THR A 38 4.77 -15.92 1.98
CA THR A 38 3.49 -15.24 2.14
C THR A 38 3.64 -14.04 3.06
N GLY A 39 2.86 -13.00 2.83
CA GLY A 39 2.74 -11.84 3.71
C GLY A 39 1.26 -11.57 3.99
N GLU A 40 0.97 -11.22 5.24
CA GLU A 40 -0.40 -10.89 5.63
C GLU A 40 -0.84 -9.57 5.00
N PRO A 41 -2.09 -9.49 4.51
CA PRO A 41 -2.64 -8.26 3.99
C PRO A 41 -2.89 -7.25 5.12
N TYR A 42 -2.84 -5.98 4.78
CA TYR A 42 -3.12 -4.89 5.71
C TYR A 42 -4.20 -3.97 5.14
N MET A 43 -5.13 -3.55 5.98
CA MET A 43 -6.12 -2.53 5.68
C MET A 43 -6.07 -1.45 6.76
N ALA A 44 -5.82 -0.22 6.34
CA ALA A 44 -5.84 0.93 7.24
C ALA A 44 -7.28 1.30 7.62
N ASP A 45 -7.48 1.70 8.87
CA ASP A 45 -8.68 2.44 9.29
C ASP A 45 -8.47 3.92 8.93
N THR A 46 -9.03 4.33 7.82
CA THR A 46 -8.89 5.70 7.31
C THR A 46 -9.82 6.71 7.98
N SER A 47 -10.69 6.27 8.91
CA SER A 47 -11.56 7.16 9.69
C SER A 47 -10.85 7.82 10.89
N GLY A 48 -9.65 7.36 11.21
CA GLY A 48 -8.88 7.84 12.35
C GLY A 48 -8.36 9.28 12.18
N SER A 49 -8.09 9.93 13.32
CA SER A 49 -7.67 11.34 13.34
C SER A 49 -6.37 11.61 12.57
N ALA A 50 -5.44 10.64 12.52
CA ALA A 50 -4.20 10.78 11.76
C ALA A 50 -4.47 10.90 10.25
N HIS A 51 -5.37 10.07 9.72
CA HIS A 51 -5.75 10.13 8.32
C HIS A 51 -6.43 11.45 7.96
N VAL A 52 -7.39 11.90 8.77
CA VAL A 52 -8.07 13.18 8.56
C VAL A 52 -7.08 14.36 8.58
N LYS A 53 -6.16 14.38 9.53
CA LYS A 53 -5.15 15.45 9.64
C LYS A 53 -4.14 15.40 8.48
N MET A 54 -3.72 14.21 8.06
CA MET A 54 -2.83 14.08 6.90
C MET A 54 -3.54 14.53 5.61
N GLN A 55 -4.80 14.15 5.42
CA GLN A 55 -5.60 14.61 4.28
C GLN A 55 -5.70 16.14 4.23
N GLN A 56 -5.92 16.80 5.37
CA GLN A 56 -5.90 18.25 5.47
C GLN A 56 -4.53 18.85 5.18
N ALA A 57 -3.46 18.24 5.66
CA ALA A 57 -2.09 18.68 5.42
C ALA A 57 -1.70 18.56 3.94
N LEU A 58 -2.06 17.45 3.30
CA LEU A 58 -1.89 17.25 1.85
C LEU A 58 -2.69 18.28 1.06
N ALA A 59 -3.95 18.49 1.38
CA ALA A 59 -4.79 19.50 0.73
C ALA A 59 -4.15 20.89 0.80
N ALA A 60 -3.66 21.30 1.97
CA ALA A 60 -2.98 22.58 2.14
C ALA A 60 -1.66 22.67 1.37
N ALA A 61 -0.88 21.57 1.31
CA ALA A 61 0.39 21.55 0.60
C ALA A 61 0.22 21.62 -0.92
N TYR A 62 -0.84 20.99 -1.46
CA TYR A 62 -1.16 20.99 -2.89
C TYR A 62 -2.10 22.11 -3.32
N GLY A 63 -2.63 22.89 -2.39
CA GLY A 63 -3.55 23.99 -2.69
C GLY A 63 -4.93 23.53 -3.21
N VAL A 64 -5.39 22.38 -2.76
CA VAL A 64 -6.69 21.77 -3.11
C VAL A 64 -7.61 21.68 -1.89
N GLN A 65 -8.86 21.24 -2.09
CA GLN A 65 -9.78 20.98 -0.97
C GLN A 65 -9.51 19.59 -0.37
N ALA A 66 -9.83 19.39 0.91
CA ALA A 66 -9.56 18.12 1.58
C ALA A 66 -10.33 16.93 0.98
N ASP A 67 -11.50 17.16 0.41
CA ASP A 67 -12.31 16.15 -0.28
C ASP A 67 -11.79 15.79 -1.68
N GLU A 68 -10.85 16.58 -2.22
CA GLU A 68 -10.13 16.28 -3.46
C GLU A 68 -8.93 15.35 -3.23
N VAL A 69 -8.48 15.19 -1.98
CA VAL A 69 -7.39 14.24 -1.61
C VAL A 69 -7.95 12.83 -1.56
N ALA A 70 -7.72 12.08 -2.62
CA ALA A 70 -8.24 10.72 -2.75
C ALA A 70 -7.53 9.73 -1.82
N LEU A 71 -8.29 8.76 -1.32
CA LEU A 71 -7.76 7.58 -0.66
C LEU A 71 -7.69 6.45 -1.69
N SER A 72 -6.52 5.87 -1.82
CA SER A 72 -6.27 4.77 -2.75
C SER A 72 -6.01 3.47 -1.97
N ALA A 73 -6.54 2.38 -2.48
CA ALA A 73 -6.16 1.04 -2.05
C ALA A 73 -5.15 0.49 -3.07
N ASP A 74 -3.91 0.37 -2.66
CA ASP A 74 -2.87 -0.15 -3.52
C ASP A 74 -2.62 -1.63 -3.25
N GLY A 75 -2.39 -2.41 -4.33
CA GLY A 75 -2.02 -3.82 -4.25
C GLY A 75 -0.56 -4.04 -3.84
N GLY A 76 0.12 -3.06 -3.29
CA GLY A 76 1.48 -3.17 -2.78
C GLY A 76 1.58 -4.09 -1.56
N SER A 77 2.68 -4.84 -1.46
CA SER A 77 2.97 -5.63 -0.27
C SER A 77 3.94 -4.87 0.62
N ILE A 78 3.45 -4.38 1.76
CA ILE A 78 4.28 -3.72 2.78
C ILE A 78 4.16 -4.53 4.08
N PRO A 79 4.94 -5.61 4.24
CA PRO A 79 4.87 -6.49 5.41
C PRO A 79 5.07 -5.75 6.74
N LEU A 80 5.82 -4.65 6.72
CA LEU A 80 6.04 -3.79 7.88
C LEU A 80 4.74 -3.26 8.48
N CYS A 81 3.74 -2.92 7.64
CA CYS A 81 2.45 -2.39 8.12
C CYS A 81 1.71 -3.42 8.96
N ALA A 82 1.63 -4.67 8.50
CA ALA A 82 1.02 -5.76 9.27
C ALA A 82 1.77 -6.02 10.58
N ALA A 83 3.11 -6.04 10.55
CA ALA A 83 3.95 -6.23 11.73
C ALA A 83 3.80 -5.09 12.75
N LEU A 84 3.80 -3.84 12.30
CA LEU A 84 3.58 -2.68 13.17
C LEU A 84 2.19 -2.70 13.81
N LYS A 85 1.17 -3.04 13.03
CA LYS A 85 -0.20 -3.12 13.54
C LYS A 85 -0.38 -4.26 14.55
N ALA A 86 0.27 -5.38 14.34
CA ALA A 86 0.29 -6.49 15.28
C ALA A 86 0.98 -6.13 16.61
N ALA A 87 2.12 -5.42 16.53
CA ALA A 87 2.86 -4.97 17.69
C ALA A 87 2.17 -3.81 18.45
N HIS A 88 1.48 -2.94 17.70
CA HIS A 88 0.83 -1.74 18.21
C HIS A 88 -0.61 -1.62 17.68
N PRO A 89 -1.58 -2.36 18.23
CA PRO A 89 -2.94 -2.46 17.68
C PRO A 89 -3.71 -1.13 17.57
N THR A 90 -3.39 -0.16 18.43
CA THR A 90 -4.03 1.16 18.45
C THR A 90 -3.37 2.20 17.55
N THR A 91 -2.18 1.89 16.99
CA THR A 91 -1.46 2.80 16.12
C THR A 91 -2.19 2.99 14.78
N GLN A 92 -2.31 4.23 14.34
CA GLN A 92 -2.77 4.58 13.01
C GLN A 92 -1.56 4.64 12.08
N LEU A 93 -1.62 3.94 10.97
CA LEU A 93 -0.59 3.94 9.94
C LEU A 93 -1.11 4.71 8.74
N VAL A 94 -0.46 5.81 8.43
CA VAL A 94 -0.77 6.64 7.25
C VAL A 94 0.32 6.39 6.22
N LEU A 95 -0.07 5.93 5.04
CA LEU A 95 0.83 5.66 3.92
C LEU A 95 0.65 6.75 2.88
N PHE A 96 1.72 7.40 2.54
CA PHE A 96 1.79 8.40 1.48
C PHE A 96 3.22 8.46 0.94
N GLY A 97 3.42 9.05 -0.21
CA GLY A 97 4.74 9.09 -0.82
C GLY A 97 4.81 10.10 -1.96
N VAL A 98 5.98 10.17 -2.57
CA VAL A 98 6.27 11.05 -3.70
C VAL A 98 6.18 10.20 -4.96
N GLU A 99 5.09 10.35 -5.70
CA GLU A 99 4.82 9.58 -6.91
C GLU A 99 3.87 10.37 -7.83
N GLU A 100 4.30 10.60 -9.05
CA GLU A 100 3.43 11.17 -10.09
C GLU A 100 3.16 10.12 -11.18
N PRO A 101 2.10 10.27 -11.99
CA PRO A 101 1.68 9.24 -12.96
C PRO A 101 2.73 8.86 -14.01
N ILE A 102 3.72 9.73 -14.24
CA ILE A 102 4.77 9.51 -15.24
C ILE A 102 6.10 9.04 -14.64
N CYS A 103 6.16 8.86 -13.34
CA CYS A 103 7.41 8.52 -12.63
C CYS A 103 8.02 7.18 -13.07
N GLY A 104 7.24 6.28 -13.66
CA GLY A 104 7.72 4.98 -14.13
C GLY A 104 8.18 4.06 -12.99
N ILE A 105 7.45 4.05 -11.89
CA ILE A 105 7.78 3.33 -10.65
C ILE A 105 8.20 1.89 -10.93
N HIS A 106 9.31 1.46 -10.34
CA HIS A 106 9.97 0.15 -10.55
C HIS A 106 10.40 -0.10 -11.99
N GLY A 107 10.41 0.92 -12.84
CA GLY A 107 10.83 0.84 -14.24
C GLY A 107 12.21 1.45 -14.52
N PRO A 108 12.77 1.21 -15.72
CA PRO A 108 13.94 1.94 -16.16
C PRO A 108 13.64 3.44 -16.25
N ASN A 109 14.61 4.26 -15.85
CA ASN A 109 14.49 5.73 -15.81
C ASN A 109 13.38 6.23 -14.87
N GLU A 110 13.11 5.52 -13.80
CA GLU A 110 12.25 6.02 -12.73
C GLU A 110 12.66 7.43 -12.33
N SER A 111 11.70 8.31 -12.18
CA SER A 111 11.91 9.71 -11.87
C SER A 111 10.98 10.19 -10.76
N VAL A 112 11.24 11.35 -10.25
CA VAL A 112 10.36 12.08 -9.34
C VAL A 112 10.37 13.56 -9.71
N ASP A 113 9.21 14.20 -9.70
CA ASP A 113 9.12 15.66 -9.85
C ASP A 113 9.59 16.34 -8.54
N PRO A 114 10.59 17.24 -8.59
CA PRO A 114 11.02 17.98 -7.41
C PRO A 114 9.92 18.78 -6.71
N THR A 115 8.86 19.17 -7.42
CA THR A 115 7.71 19.86 -6.80
C THR A 115 6.91 18.93 -5.91
N GLU A 116 6.80 17.64 -6.26
CA GLU A 116 6.17 16.61 -5.43
C GLU A 116 6.94 16.42 -4.12
N ILE A 117 8.28 16.37 -4.18
CA ILE A 117 9.11 16.27 -2.97
C ILE A 117 8.80 17.46 -2.03
N THR A 118 8.72 18.67 -2.58
CA THR A 118 8.43 19.88 -1.79
C THR A 118 7.03 19.82 -1.20
N ALA A 119 6.04 19.41 -1.97
CA ALA A 119 4.65 19.31 -1.52
C ALA A 119 4.49 18.28 -0.40
N ILE A 120 5.05 17.09 -0.56
CA ILE A 120 4.99 16.03 0.45
C ILE A 120 5.74 16.43 1.74
N ALA A 121 6.94 17.00 1.64
CA ALA A 121 7.68 17.50 2.80
C ALA A 121 6.90 18.61 3.55
N THR A 122 6.22 19.48 2.79
CA THR A 122 5.34 20.50 3.38
C THR A 122 4.14 19.89 4.09
N ALA A 123 3.50 18.89 3.47
CA ALA A 123 2.38 18.18 4.09
C ALA A 123 2.81 17.49 5.39
N GLU A 124 3.96 16.82 5.39
CA GLU A 124 4.50 16.17 6.59
C GLU A 124 4.78 17.18 7.71
N ALA A 125 5.39 18.31 7.41
CA ALA A 125 5.64 19.38 8.38
C ALA A 125 4.34 19.94 8.96
N LEU A 126 3.33 20.18 8.12
CA LEU A 126 2.00 20.65 8.54
C LEU A 126 1.29 19.59 9.40
N PHE A 127 1.37 18.32 9.02
CA PHE A 127 0.81 17.23 9.80
C PHE A 127 1.43 17.18 11.20
N LEU A 128 2.76 17.15 11.30
CA LEU A 128 3.47 17.09 12.58
C LEU A 128 3.18 18.32 13.46
N ALA A 129 3.10 19.51 12.87
CA ALA A 129 2.77 20.74 13.61
C ALA A 129 1.36 20.72 14.20
N ASN A 130 0.41 20.07 13.53
CA ASN A 130 -1.00 20.03 13.91
C ASN A 130 -1.42 18.71 14.61
N PHE A 131 -0.53 17.74 14.69
CA PHE A 131 -0.81 16.46 15.34
C PHE A 131 -0.54 16.57 16.85
N ARG A 132 -1.59 16.94 17.60
CA ARG A 132 -1.58 17.03 19.05
C ARG A 132 -2.71 16.19 19.64
#